data_76076de6524d60efb9f117e513585b35
#
_entry.id   76076de6524d60efb9f117e513585b35
#
_cell.length_a   1.000
_cell.length_b   1.000
_cell.length_c   1.000
_cell.angle_alpha   90.00
_cell.angle_beta   90.00
_cell.angle_gamma   90.00
#
_symmetry.space_group_name_H-M   'P 1'
#
loop_
_entity.id
_entity.type
_entity.pdbx_description
1 polymer ?
#
loop_
_entity_poly.entity_id
_entity_poly.type
_entity_poly.pdbx_seq_one_letter_code
_entity_poly.pdbx_strand_id
1 'polypeptide(L)'
;MIMANQARTEAGGGRLQWDAALALAARDHCLRMAAEGPIAHRYGGEDDLSTRAGKAGAHFDLIEENVAVGPTTAEIHGEWMNSPGHRANLLNVDVNRVGIAVVAVRGVLYAAADYARSVESLTTEQVEARVASLIRASGLTILTNHVQARLVCAGDHALPVVQGEARPGFLTRWQNSDVDHLPTTLTEKLASGQYHRAAVGSCPAQGVEGMFTAYRVAVLLY
;
A
#
# COMPACT_ATOMS: atom_id res chain seq x y z
N MET A 1 -18.68 8.52 -7.30
CA MET A 1 -18.02 9.11 -6.11
C MET A 1 -18.98 9.84 -5.16
N ILE A 2 -19.86 10.75 -5.60
CA ILE A 2 -20.78 11.46 -4.70
C ILE A 2 -21.66 10.48 -3.91
N MET A 3 -22.36 9.57 -4.60
CA MET A 3 -23.22 8.56 -3.97
C MET A 3 -22.44 7.62 -3.02
N ALA A 4 -21.24 7.20 -3.42
CA ALA A 4 -20.38 6.37 -2.56
C ALA A 4 -20.01 7.09 -1.26
N ASN A 5 -19.59 8.34 -1.34
CA ASN A 5 -19.26 9.14 -0.16
C ASN A 5 -20.49 9.49 0.70
N GLN A 6 -21.66 9.63 0.10
CA GLN A 6 -22.90 9.80 0.85
C GLN A 6 -23.22 8.53 1.64
N ALA A 7 -23.22 7.36 0.99
CA ALA A 7 -23.47 6.06 1.66
C ALA A 7 -22.48 5.81 2.80
N ARG A 8 -21.19 6.13 2.61
CA ARG A 8 -20.17 6.02 3.66
C ARG A 8 -20.46 6.94 4.84
N THR A 9 -20.83 8.20 4.58
CA THR A 9 -21.20 9.16 5.64
C THR A 9 -22.39 8.67 6.43
N GLU A 10 -23.43 8.15 5.77
CA GLU A 10 -24.62 7.57 6.40
C GLU A 10 -24.31 6.33 7.24
N ALA A 11 -23.29 5.55 6.84
CA ALA A 11 -22.79 4.40 7.58
C ALA A 11 -21.75 4.75 8.68
N GLY A 12 -21.43 6.04 8.89
CA GLY A 12 -20.42 6.50 9.87
C GLY A 12 -18.96 6.33 9.40
N GLY A 13 -18.74 6.03 8.13
CA GLY A 13 -17.41 5.86 7.55
C GLY A 13 -16.77 7.15 7.04
N GLY A 14 -15.43 7.16 6.92
CA GLY A 14 -14.66 8.24 6.33
C GLY A 14 -14.92 8.40 4.82
N ARG A 15 -14.82 9.63 4.32
CA ARG A 15 -14.97 9.92 2.88
C ARG A 15 -13.76 9.42 2.10
N LEU A 16 -14.00 8.82 0.94
CA LEU A 16 -12.98 8.47 -0.02
C LEU A 16 -12.49 9.72 -0.76
N GLN A 17 -11.19 9.78 -1.01
CA GLN A 17 -10.56 10.74 -1.89
C GLN A 17 -10.36 10.11 -3.28
N TRP A 18 -10.41 10.97 -4.32
CA TRP A 18 -10.17 10.53 -5.69
C TRP A 18 -8.70 10.16 -5.90
N ASP A 19 -8.48 9.05 -6.60
CA ASP A 19 -7.17 8.64 -7.07
C ASP A 19 -7.18 8.45 -8.58
N ALA A 20 -6.33 9.19 -9.28
CA ALA A 20 -6.30 9.18 -10.73
C ALA A 20 -5.69 7.89 -11.30
N ALA A 21 -4.75 7.27 -10.60
CA ALA A 21 -4.14 6.01 -11.02
C ALA A 21 -5.13 4.84 -10.90
N LEU A 22 -5.86 4.76 -9.78
CA LEU A 22 -6.96 3.80 -9.64
C LEU A 22 -8.05 4.03 -10.71
N ALA A 23 -8.40 5.29 -11.00
CA ALA A 23 -9.40 5.59 -12.03
C ALA A 23 -8.94 5.19 -13.44
N LEU A 24 -7.64 5.29 -13.72
CA LEU A 24 -7.06 4.82 -14.99
C LEU A 24 -7.16 3.29 -15.10
N ALA A 25 -6.76 2.57 -14.05
CA ALA A 25 -6.86 1.10 -14.00
C ALA A 25 -8.32 0.62 -14.15
N ALA A 26 -9.25 1.23 -13.41
CA ALA A 26 -10.69 0.96 -13.51
C ALA A 26 -11.22 1.22 -14.92
N ARG A 27 -10.76 2.31 -15.58
CA ARG A 27 -11.19 2.64 -16.95
C ARG A 27 -10.74 1.60 -17.97
N ASP A 28 -9.48 1.18 -17.89
CA ASP A 28 -8.95 0.19 -18.83
C ASP A 28 -9.66 -1.15 -18.64
N HIS A 29 -9.97 -1.53 -17.41
CA HIS A 29 -10.80 -2.71 -17.11
C HIS A 29 -12.24 -2.57 -17.62
N CYS A 30 -12.89 -1.41 -17.47
CA CYS A 30 -14.23 -1.15 -18.05
C CYS A 30 -14.25 -1.31 -19.56
N LEU A 31 -13.22 -0.82 -20.27
CA LEU A 31 -13.08 -0.99 -21.72
C LEU A 31 -12.98 -2.47 -22.09
N ARG A 32 -12.26 -3.25 -21.30
CA ARG A 32 -12.13 -4.67 -21.48
C ARG A 32 -13.44 -5.43 -21.23
N MET A 33 -14.15 -5.11 -20.14
CA MET A 33 -15.49 -5.63 -19.87
C MET A 33 -16.45 -5.39 -21.03
N ALA A 34 -16.45 -4.17 -21.59
CA ALA A 34 -17.31 -3.79 -22.69
C ALA A 34 -16.96 -4.51 -24.01
N ALA A 35 -15.72 -4.94 -24.18
CA ALA A 35 -15.24 -5.66 -25.38
C ALA A 35 -15.46 -7.18 -25.30
N GLU A 36 -15.22 -7.77 -24.12
CA GLU A 36 -15.14 -9.24 -23.97
C GLU A 36 -16.38 -9.85 -23.32
N GLY A 37 -17.09 -9.15 -22.42
CA GLY A 37 -18.25 -9.67 -21.65
C GLY A 37 -18.37 -11.19 -21.54
N PRO A 38 -19.10 -11.74 -20.61
CA PRO A 38 -19.83 -11.12 -19.48
C PRO A 38 -18.88 -10.45 -18.48
N ILE A 39 -19.42 -9.63 -17.57
CA ILE A 39 -18.60 -8.94 -16.56
C ILE A 39 -17.82 -9.91 -15.70
N ALA A 40 -16.58 -9.56 -15.41
CA ALA A 40 -15.67 -10.34 -14.58
C ALA A 40 -14.64 -9.39 -13.95
N HIS A 41 -14.02 -9.79 -12.84
CA HIS A 41 -12.92 -9.05 -12.21
C HIS A 41 -11.59 -9.19 -12.95
N ARG A 42 -11.49 -10.15 -13.86
CA ARG A 42 -10.29 -10.43 -14.65
C ARG A 42 -10.63 -11.22 -15.91
N TYR A 43 -10.00 -10.89 -17.03
CA TYR A 43 -10.10 -11.62 -18.28
C TYR A 43 -8.80 -12.37 -18.61
N GLY A 44 -8.85 -13.29 -19.57
CA GLY A 44 -7.67 -14.02 -20.01
C GLY A 44 -6.56 -13.08 -20.51
N GLY A 45 -5.34 -13.24 -19.97
CA GLY A 45 -4.20 -12.38 -20.30
C GLY A 45 -4.25 -10.95 -19.73
N GLU A 46 -5.23 -10.64 -18.89
CA GLU A 46 -5.27 -9.41 -18.13
C GLU A 46 -4.48 -9.56 -16.82
N ASP A 47 -3.80 -8.50 -16.40
CA ASP A 47 -3.21 -8.42 -15.07
C ASP A 47 -4.30 -8.48 -13.98
N ASP A 48 -3.97 -8.94 -12.80
CA ASP A 48 -4.86 -8.85 -11.64
C ASP A 48 -5.05 -7.39 -11.20
N LEU A 49 -6.02 -7.15 -10.31
CA LEU A 49 -6.37 -5.83 -9.82
C LEU A 49 -5.16 -5.06 -9.27
N SER A 50 -4.35 -5.70 -8.41
CA SER A 50 -3.20 -5.07 -7.77
C SER A 50 -2.15 -4.67 -8.81
N THR A 51 -1.92 -5.52 -9.79
CA THR A 51 -0.97 -5.27 -10.87
C THR A 51 -1.47 -4.18 -11.82
N ARG A 52 -2.77 -4.14 -12.18
CA ARG A 52 -3.36 -3.06 -13.00
C ARG A 52 -3.20 -1.71 -12.30
N ALA A 53 -3.60 -1.63 -11.02
CA ALA A 53 -3.54 -0.41 -10.24
C ALA A 53 -2.09 0.09 -10.04
N GLY A 54 -1.17 -0.80 -9.67
CA GLY A 54 0.24 -0.45 -9.49
C GLY A 54 0.93 -0.02 -10.78
N LYS A 55 0.67 -0.68 -11.92
CA LYS A 55 1.15 -0.26 -13.24
C LYS A 55 0.61 1.11 -13.65
N ALA A 56 -0.60 1.46 -13.21
CA ALA A 56 -1.17 2.78 -13.41
C ALA A 56 -0.56 3.86 -12.50
N GLY A 57 0.26 3.47 -11.51
CA GLY A 57 0.98 4.35 -10.59
C GLY A 57 0.33 4.51 -9.21
N ALA A 58 -0.64 3.68 -8.85
CA ALA A 58 -1.20 3.67 -7.50
C ALA A 58 -0.25 3.03 -6.50
N HIS A 59 -0.18 3.59 -5.29
CA HIS A 59 0.58 3.06 -4.16
C HIS A 59 -0.36 2.71 -3.03
N PHE A 60 -0.42 1.43 -2.65
CA PHE A 60 -1.41 0.90 -1.69
C PHE A 60 -0.89 -0.37 -1.00
N ASP A 61 -1.51 -0.71 0.12
CA ASP A 61 -1.32 -1.97 0.83
C ASP A 61 -2.62 -2.78 1.02
N LEU A 62 -3.76 -2.21 0.60
CA LEU A 62 -5.05 -2.85 0.48
C LEU A 62 -5.72 -2.35 -0.80
N ILE A 63 -6.33 -3.26 -1.57
CA ILE A 63 -7.11 -2.91 -2.76
C ILE A 63 -8.30 -3.85 -2.92
N GLU A 64 -9.44 -3.29 -3.32
CA GLU A 64 -10.71 -3.98 -3.53
C GLU A 64 -11.39 -3.41 -4.79
N GLU A 65 -12.23 -4.21 -5.44
CA GLU A 65 -12.91 -3.79 -6.67
C GLU A 65 -14.40 -4.12 -6.63
N ASN A 66 -15.21 -3.19 -7.12
CA ASN A 66 -16.59 -3.44 -7.51
C ASN A 66 -16.74 -3.26 -9.02
N VAL A 67 -17.32 -4.24 -9.68
CA VAL A 67 -17.69 -4.16 -11.10
C VAL A 67 -19.20 -4.33 -11.26
N ALA A 68 -19.76 -3.67 -12.26
CA ALA A 68 -21.18 -3.84 -12.61
C ALA A 68 -21.45 -3.41 -14.06
N VAL A 69 -22.60 -3.83 -14.56
CA VAL A 69 -23.20 -3.38 -15.82
C VAL A 69 -24.64 -2.97 -15.56
N GLY A 70 -25.07 -1.86 -16.12
CA GLY A 70 -26.44 -1.39 -15.91
C GLY A 70 -26.81 -0.21 -16.82
N PRO A 71 -28.07 0.20 -16.82
CA PRO A 71 -28.53 1.30 -17.68
C PRO A 71 -28.18 2.69 -17.14
N THR A 72 -28.04 2.83 -15.82
CA THR A 72 -27.71 4.10 -15.16
C THR A 72 -26.72 3.93 -14.01
N THR A 73 -25.96 4.98 -13.70
CA THR A 73 -25.03 4.98 -12.56
C THR A 73 -25.76 4.89 -11.22
N ALA A 74 -27.02 5.34 -11.13
CA ALA A 74 -27.82 5.23 -9.92
C ALA A 74 -28.23 3.77 -9.65
N GLU A 75 -28.64 3.05 -10.69
CA GLU A 75 -28.97 1.62 -10.58
C GLU A 75 -27.74 0.78 -10.23
N ILE A 76 -26.59 1.02 -10.92
CA ILE A 76 -25.33 0.35 -10.60
C ILE A 76 -24.94 0.57 -9.12
N HIS A 77 -25.05 1.80 -8.63
CA HIS A 77 -24.78 2.08 -7.21
C HIS A 77 -25.77 1.37 -6.28
N GLY A 78 -27.04 1.34 -6.64
CA GLY A 78 -28.07 0.60 -5.90
C GLY A 78 -27.78 -0.90 -5.85
N GLU A 79 -27.36 -1.50 -6.97
CA GLU A 79 -26.94 -2.91 -7.02
C GLU A 79 -25.75 -3.20 -6.13
N TRP A 80 -24.72 -2.33 -6.16
CA TRP A 80 -23.57 -2.46 -5.25
C TRP A 80 -24.00 -2.37 -3.78
N MET A 81 -24.89 -1.46 -3.43
CA MET A 81 -25.39 -1.32 -2.05
C MET A 81 -26.29 -2.49 -1.60
N ASN A 82 -26.96 -3.17 -2.53
CA ASN A 82 -27.81 -4.33 -2.26
C ASN A 82 -27.02 -5.66 -2.27
N SER A 83 -25.82 -5.69 -2.83
CA SER A 83 -24.94 -6.86 -2.84
C SER A 83 -24.03 -6.85 -1.60
N PRO A 84 -24.07 -7.87 -0.72
CA PRO A 84 -23.26 -7.88 0.50
C PRO A 84 -21.75 -7.67 0.26
N GLY A 85 -21.18 -8.33 -0.75
CA GLY A 85 -19.75 -8.19 -1.09
C GLY A 85 -19.39 -6.80 -1.60
N HIS A 86 -20.13 -6.29 -2.59
CA HIS A 86 -19.89 -4.96 -3.14
C HIS A 86 -20.11 -3.85 -2.10
N ARG A 87 -21.15 -4.03 -1.25
CA ARG A 87 -21.42 -3.11 -0.14
C ARG A 87 -20.28 -3.11 0.87
N ALA A 88 -19.73 -4.28 1.20
CA ALA A 88 -18.59 -4.39 2.12
C ALA A 88 -17.38 -3.59 1.59
N ASN A 89 -17.00 -3.75 0.32
CA ASN A 89 -15.91 -3.01 -0.29
C ASN A 89 -16.17 -1.49 -0.27
N LEU A 90 -17.37 -1.04 -0.67
CA LEU A 90 -17.73 0.37 -0.71
C LEU A 90 -17.70 1.03 0.69
N LEU A 91 -18.11 0.31 1.72
CA LEU A 91 -18.19 0.80 3.10
C LEU A 91 -16.96 0.44 3.95
N ASN A 92 -15.96 -0.27 3.40
CA ASN A 92 -14.77 -0.66 4.13
C ASN A 92 -14.07 0.57 4.73
N VAL A 93 -13.93 0.58 6.06
CA VAL A 93 -13.32 1.71 6.80
C VAL A 93 -11.82 1.83 6.58
N ASP A 94 -11.18 0.75 6.15
CA ASP A 94 -9.72 0.69 5.94
C ASP A 94 -9.28 1.29 4.60
N VAL A 95 -10.20 1.53 3.67
CA VAL A 95 -9.89 2.21 2.39
C VAL A 95 -10.15 3.71 2.50
N ASN A 96 -9.26 4.49 1.88
CA ASN A 96 -9.29 5.96 1.90
C ASN A 96 -9.24 6.59 0.51
N ARG A 97 -9.00 5.80 -0.55
CA ARG A 97 -8.95 6.23 -1.95
C ARG A 97 -9.92 5.45 -2.79
N VAL A 98 -10.34 6.08 -3.90
CA VAL A 98 -11.16 5.41 -4.92
C VAL A 98 -10.86 5.97 -6.30
N GLY A 99 -10.75 5.08 -7.27
CA GLY A 99 -10.85 5.36 -8.69
C GLY A 99 -12.12 4.75 -9.26
N ILE A 100 -12.93 5.52 -9.95
CA ILE A 100 -14.18 5.03 -10.56
C ILE A 100 -14.15 5.33 -12.05
N ALA A 101 -14.47 4.34 -12.85
CA ALA A 101 -14.69 4.51 -14.29
C ALA A 101 -16.08 4.01 -14.69
N VAL A 102 -16.63 4.67 -15.71
CA VAL A 102 -17.86 4.24 -16.37
C VAL A 102 -17.68 4.41 -17.87
N VAL A 103 -17.87 3.33 -18.61
CA VAL A 103 -17.77 3.29 -20.07
C VAL A 103 -19.13 2.92 -20.64
N ALA A 104 -19.65 3.76 -21.53
CA ALA A 104 -20.93 3.52 -22.20
C ALA A 104 -20.72 2.86 -23.56
N VAL A 105 -21.29 1.67 -23.78
CA VAL A 105 -21.26 0.97 -25.07
C VAL A 105 -22.67 0.49 -25.40
N ARG A 106 -23.18 0.89 -26.57
CA ARG A 106 -24.51 0.50 -27.08
C ARG A 106 -25.65 0.74 -26.09
N GLY A 107 -25.59 1.83 -25.33
CA GLY A 107 -26.62 2.21 -24.35
C GLY A 107 -26.52 1.47 -23.00
N VAL A 108 -25.49 0.69 -22.80
CA VAL A 108 -25.21 0.00 -21.54
C VAL A 108 -23.97 0.60 -20.89
N LEU A 109 -23.98 0.81 -19.59
CA LEU A 109 -22.86 1.30 -18.80
C LEU A 109 -22.10 0.12 -18.18
N TYR A 110 -20.80 0.09 -18.38
CA TYR A 110 -19.86 -0.78 -17.69
C TYR A 110 -19.13 0.05 -16.64
N ALA A 111 -19.16 -0.34 -15.40
CA ALA A 111 -18.57 0.41 -14.29
C ALA A 111 -17.60 -0.45 -13.51
N ALA A 112 -16.49 0.14 -13.13
CA ALA A 112 -15.56 -0.40 -12.13
C ALA A 112 -15.25 0.69 -11.09
N ALA A 113 -15.09 0.29 -9.83
CA ALA A 113 -14.66 1.12 -8.74
C ALA A 113 -13.57 0.39 -7.95
N ASP A 114 -12.34 0.89 -8.04
CA ASP A 114 -11.17 0.37 -7.34
C ASP A 114 -10.98 1.18 -6.06
N TYR A 115 -11.09 0.52 -4.92
CA TYR A 115 -10.92 1.11 -3.59
C TYR A 115 -9.57 0.71 -3.03
N ALA A 116 -8.85 1.63 -2.39
CA ALA A 116 -7.55 1.31 -1.83
C ALA A 116 -7.29 2.02 -0.49
N ARG A 117 -6.48 1.39 0.36
CA ARG A 117 -5.74 2.07 1.40
C ARG A 117 -4.43 2.55 0.79
N SER A 118 -4.33 3.87 0.59
CA SER A 118 -3.14 4.45 -0.03
C SER A 118 -1.94 4.44 0.92
N VAL A 119 -0.78 4.16 0.36
CA VAL A 119 0.53 4.26 1.02
C VAL A 119 1.29 5.41 0.37
N GLU A 120 2.00 6.21 1.17
CA GLU A 120 2.87 7.27 0.64
C GLU A 120 4.02 6.64 -0.16
N SER A 121 4.34 7.18 -1.32
CA SER A 121 5.50 6.74 -2.11
C SER A 121 6.76 7.40 -1.55
N LEU A 122 7.63 6.59 -0.93
CA LEU A 122 8.87 7.06 -0.31
C LEU A 122 10.09 6.50 -1.03
N THR A 123 11.12 7.32 -1.19
CA THR A 123 12.44 6.85 -1.60
C THR A 123 13.14 6.12 -0.45
N THR A 124 14.19 5.35 -0.76
CA THR A 124 15.05 4.69 0.23
C THR A 124 15.52 5.67 1.31
N GLU A 125 15.98 6.85 0.89
CA GLU A 125 16.49 7.89 1.78
C GLU A 125 15.40 8.48 2.68
N GLN A 126 14.18 8.63 2.15
CA GLN A 126 13.03 9.11 2.93
C GLN A 126 12.58 8.08 3.97
N VAL A 127 12.56 6.79 3.63
CA VAL A 127 12.31 5.70 4.58
C VAL A 127 13.35 5.70 5.70
N GLU A 128 14.64 5.74 5.34
CA GLU A 128 15.73 5.78 6.32
C GLU A 128 15.63 7.01 7.24
N ALA A 129 15.37 8.19 6.66
CA ALA A 129 15.24 9.43 7.43
C ALA A 129 14.06 9.39 8.42
N ARG A 130 12.93 8.83 8.01
CA ARG A 130 11.73 8.69 8.83
C ARG A 130 11.97 7.74 10.01
N VAL A 131 12.48 6.55 9.76
CA VAL A 131 12.84 5.59 10.81
C VAL A 131 13.94 6.13 11.73
N ALA A 132 14.97 6.78 11.16
CA ALA A 132 16.02 7.43 11.95
C ALA A 132 15.48 8.53 12.87
N SER A 133 14.45 9.26 12.44
CA SER A 133 13.80 10.28 13.28
C SER A 133 13.11 9.67 14.49
N LEU A 134 12.39 8.55 14.32
CA LEU A 134 11.75 7.82 15.41
C LEU A 134 12.78 7.29 16.42
N ILE A 135 13.90 6.77 15.93
CA ILE A 135 14.98 6.26 16.81
C ILE A 135 15.68 7.40 17.56
N ARG A 136 15.91 8.57 16.92
CA ARG A 136 16.44 9.77 17.60
C ARG A 136 15.53 10.25 18.73
N ALA A 137 14.23 10.16 18.54
CA ALA A 137 13.26 10.52 19.59
C ALA A 137 13.39 9.62 20.84
N SER A 138 13.97 8.42 20.71
CA SER A 138 14.32 7.54 21.83
C SER A 138 15.71 7.82 22.43
N GLY A 139 16.38 8.89 22.01
CA GLY A 139 17.66 9.36 22.60
C GLY A 139 18.93 8.79 21.95
N LEU A 140 18.84 8.00 20.88
CA LEU A 140 20.02 7.41 20.24
C LEU A 140 20.60 8.34 19.17
N THR A 141 21.93 8.29 19.01
CA THR A 141 22.65 8.95 17.90
C THR A 141 22.57 8.08 16.64
N ILE A 142 22.16 8.66 15.52
CA ILE A 142 22.13 7.97 14.22
C ILE A 142 23.48 8.10 13.54
N LEU A 143 24.07 6.97 13.15
CA LEU A 143 25.29 6.90 12.37
C LEU A 143 25.01 7.33 10.93
N THR A 144 25.92 8.11 10.35
CA THR A 144 25.80 8.59 8.97
C THR A 144 26.17 7.54 7.92
N ASN A 145 26.89 6.47 8.32
CA ASN A 145 27.21 5.37 7.42
C ASN A 145 26.06 4.35 7.40
N HIS A 146 25.31 4.34 6.31
CA HIS A 146 24.17 3.44 6.07
C HIS A 146 24.58 2.13 5.38
N VAL A 147 25.83 1.99 4.93
CA VAL A 147 26.25 0.87 4.06
C VAL A 147 25.99 -0.48 4.71
N GLN A 148 26.43 -0.68 5.96
CA GLN A 148 26.24 -1.95 6.67
C GLN A 148 24.76 -2.27 6.86
N ALA A 149 23.95 -1.27 7.26
CA ALA A 149 22.51 -1.46 7.47
C ALA A 149 21.79 -1.77 6.14
N ARG A 150 22.15 -1.14 5.04
CA ARG A 150 21.61 -1.44 3.70
C ARG A 150 21.99 -2.86 3.24
N LEU A 151 23.24 -3.29 3.46
CA LEU A 151 23.66 -4.66 3.16
C LEU A 151 22.91 -5.69 3.99
N VAL A 152 22.71 -5.41 5.29
CA VAL A 152 21.90 -6.25 6.16
C VAL A 152 20.44 -6.28 5.74
N CYS A 153 19.89 -5.16 5.29
CA CYS A 153 18.52 -5.09 4.77
C CYS A 153 18.37 -5.98 3.53
N ALA A 154 19.29 -5.90 2.58
CA ALA A 154 19.23 -6.61 1.31
C ALA A 154 19.51 -8.12 1.46
N GLY A 155 20.33 -8.51 2.44
CA GLY A 155 20.72 -9.91 2.66
C GLY A 155 19.80 -10.63 3.65
N ASP A 156 19.54 -11.92 3.42
CA ASP A 156 18.78 -12.77 4.36
C ASP A 156 19.67 -13.48 5.37
N HIS A 157 20.99 -13.32 5.28
CA HIS A 157 22.01 -14.03 6.04
C HIS A 157 22.77 -13.14 7.03
N ALA A 158 23.69 -13.77 7.77
CA ALA A 158 24.49 -13.15 8.83
C ALA A 158 25.13 -11.80 8.45
N LEU A 159 25.36 -10.98 9.47
CA LEU A 159 26.05 -9.68 9.36
C LEU A 159 27.23 -9.74 8.41
N PRO A 160 27.26 -8.98 7.32
CA PRO A 160 28.46 -8.83 6.53
C PRO A 160 29.56 -8.19 7.40
N VAL A 161 30.74 -8.79 7.43
CA VAL A 161 31.88 -8.21 8.12
C VAL A 161 32.39 -7.05 7.28
N VAL A 162 32.07 -5.83 7.69
CA VAL A 162 32.67 -4.62 7.10
C VAL A 162 33.93 -4.31 7.92
N GLN A 163 35.11 -4.33 7.26
CA GLN A 163 36.36 -4.02 7.94
C GLN A 163 36.35 -2.61 8.53
N GLY A 164 36.71 -2.51 9.81
CA GLY A 164 36.79 -1.22 10.51
C GLY A 164 35.48 -0.75 11.15
N GLU A 165 34.39 -1.48 11.03
CA GLU A 165 33.12 -1.15 11.69
C GLU A 165 32.88 -1.97 12.96
N ALA A 166 32.29 -1.34 13.98
CA ALA A 166 31.90 -2.01 15.20
C ALA A 166 30.80 -3.05 14.92
N ARG A 167 30.83 -4.18 15.62
CA ARG A 167 29.73 -5.15 15.57
C ARG A 167 28.53 -4.60 16.33
N PRO A 168 27.32 -4.61 15.72
CA PRO A 168 26.11 -4.27 16.46
C PRO A 168 25.80 -5.31 17.54
N GLY A 169 25.31 -4.85 18.67
CA GLY A 169 24.81 -5.72 19.74
C GLY A 169 23.39 -6.22 19.49
N PHE A 170 22.62 -5.55 18.61
CA PHE A 170 21.30 -5.96 18.20
C PHE A 170 21.07 -5.61 16.74
N LEU A 171 20.31 -6.48 16.05
CA LEU A 171 19.90 -6.33 14.67
C LEU A 171 18.45 -6.71 14.53
N THR A 172 17.68 -5.89 13.81
CA THR A 172 16.32 -6.26 13.38
C THR A 172 16.10 -5.89 11.93
N ARG A 173 15.24 -6.65 11.26
CA ARG A 173 14.73 -6.39 9.91
C ARG A 173 13.23 -6.60 9.93
N TRP A 174 12.53 -5.74 9.20
CA TRP A 174 11.09 -5.92 8.96
C TRP A 174 10.70 -5.36 7.61
N GLN A 175 9.50 -5.68 7.19
CA GLN A 175 8.88 -5.14 5.98
C GLN A 175 7.44 -4.76 6.31
N ASN A 176 7.07 -3.51 6.00
CA ASN A 176 5.73 -2.99 6.23
C ASN A 176 5.46 -1.84 5.24
N SER A 177 4.20 -1.57 4.95
CA SER A 177 3.75 -0.36 4.25
C SER A 177 3.83 0.88 5.15
N ASP A 178 3.66 0.71 6.45
CA ASP A 178 3.78 1.75 7.48
C ASP A 178 5.20 1.76 8.06
N VAL A 179 5.89 2.87 7.92
CA VAL A 179 7.24 3.12 8.46
C VAL A 179 7.23 4.06 9.66
N ASP A 180 6.07 4.56 10.06
CA ASP A 180 5.93 5.47 11.20
C ASP A 180 5.78 4.71 12.53
N HIS A 181 5.63 3.40 12.48
CA HIS A 181 5.58 2.53 13.64
C HIS A 181 6.75 1.53 13.65
N LEU A 182 7.57 1.61 14.70
CA LEU A 182 8.67 0.67 14.88
C LEU A 182 8.16 -0.67 15.44
N PRO A 183 8.77 -1.81 15.05
CA PRO A 183 8.45 -3.11 15.66
C PRO A 183 8.61 -3.10 17.18
N THR A 184 7.72 -3.79 17.89
CA THR A 184 7.74 -3.89 19.37
C THR A 184 9.10 -4.33 19.90
N THR A 185 9.73 -5.33 19.27
CA THR A 185 11.06 -5.81 19.66
C THR A 185 12.14 -4.72 19.55
N LEU A 186 12.02 -3.82 18.56
CA LEU A 186 12.95 -2.69 18.42
C LEU A 186 12.68 -1.63 19.51
N THR A 187 11.42 -1.26 19.74
CA THR A 187 11.07 -0.27 20.77
C THR A 187 11.49 -0.72 22.16
N GLU A 188 11.35 -1.99 22.51
CA GLU A 188 11.85 -2.57 23.75
C GLU A 188 13.37 -2.44 23.89
N LYS A 189 14.12 -2.69 22.81
CA LYS A 189 15.58 -2.52 22.80
C LYS A 189 16.02 -1.07 22.93
N LEU A 190 15.32 -0.16 22.26
CA LEU A 190 15.57 1.28 22.41
C LEU A 190 15.33 1.76 23.85
N ALA A 191 14.27 1.26 24.50
CA ALA A 191 13.95 1.61 25.89
C ALA A 191 14.88 0.98 26.93
N SER A 192 15.68 -0.05 26.59
CA SER A 192 16.53 -0.77 27.53
C SER A 192 17.72 0.05 28.07
N GLY A 193 18.08 1.14 27.42
CA GLY A 193 19.26 1.95 27.75
C GLY A 193 20.61 1.28 27.45
N GLN A 194 20.61 0.09 26.84
CA GLN A 194 21.84 -0.66 26.52
C GLN A 194 22.57 -0.11 25.28
N TYR A 195 21.86 0.62 24.42
CA TYR A 195 22.36 1.08 23.12
C TYR A 195 22.33 2.61 23.06
N HIS A 196 23.35 3.20 22.42
CA HIS A 196 23.47 4.65 22.32
C HIS A 196 23.56 5.14 20.87
N ARG A 197 23.81 4.24 19.92
CA ARG A 197 23.94 4.56 18.50
C ARG A 197 23.14 3.56 17.67
N ALA A 198 22.63 4.03 16.53
CA ALA A 198 21.94 3.20 15.58
C ALA A 198 22.36 3.50 14.14
N ALA A 199 22.38 2.49 13.29
CA ALA A 199 22.41 2.62 11.85
C ALA A 199 21.09 2.13 11.26
N VAL A 200 20.56 2.87 10.30
CA VAL A 200 19.31 2.54 9.60
C VAL A 200 19.62 2.34 8.13
N GLY A 201 19.12 1.28 7.52
CA GLY A 201 19.23 1.02 6.10
C GLY A 201 17.92 0.52 5.53
N SER A 202 17.55 1.00 4.35
CA SER A 202 16.40 0.52 3.59
C SER A 202 16.86 -0.13 2.29
N CYS A 203 16.07 -1.06 1.78
CA CYS A 203 16.33 -1.80 0.56
C CYS A 203 15.00 -2.19 -0.11
N PRO A 204 15.01 -2.64 -1.37
CA PRO A 204 13.79 -3.09 -2.04
C PRO A 204 13.04 -4.15 -1.24
N ALA A 205 11.72 -4.02 -1.18
CA ALA A 205 10.85 -5.01 -0.59
C ALA A 205 10.97 -6.37 -1.32
N GLN A 206 10.75 -7.46 -0.62
CA GLN A 206 10.87 -8.82 -1.16
C GLN A 206 9.60 -9.62 -0.89
N GLY A 207 9.26 -10.54 -1.80
CA GLY A 207 8.12 -11.45 -1.63
C GLY A 207 6.77 -10.74 -1.55
N VAL A 208 6.66 -9.53 -2.09
CA VAL A 208 5.39 -8.81 -2.18
C VAL A 208 4.63 -9.34 -3.40
N GLU A 209 3.46 -9.92 -3.17
CA GLU A 209 2.59 -10.34 -4.27
C GLU A 209 2.01 -9.12 -4.99
N GLY A 210 1.83 -9.20 -6.31
CA GLY A 210 1.30 -8.11 -7.13
C GLY A 210 2.16 -6.85 -7.04
N MET A 211 1.51 -5.69 -6.97
CA MET A 211 2.14 -4.37 -6.92
C MET A 211 1.86 -3.62 -5.60
N PHE A 212 1.66 -4.36 -4.50
CA PHE A 212 1.49 -3.75 -3.19
C PHE A 212 2.75 -2.96 -2.77
N THR A 213 2.53 -1.82 -2.12
CA THR A 213 3.62 -0.97 -1.63
C THR A 213 4.06 -1.44 -0.24
N ALA A 214 5.33 -1.78 -0.11
CA ALA A 214 5.95 -2.11 1.17
C ALA A 214 7.39 -1.62 1.23
N TYR A 215 7.87 -1.29 2.42
CA TYR A 215 9.22 -0.83 2.71
C TYR A 215 9.94 -1.86 3.57
N ARG A 216 11.12 -2.26 3.13
CA ARG A 216 11.98 -3.15 3.89
C ARG A 216 13.09 -2.35 4.56
N VAL A 217 13.26 -2.55 5.87
CA VAL A 217 14.17 -1.77 6.70
C VAL A 217 15.00 -2.70 7.58
N ALA A 218 16.26 -2.32 7.81
CA ALA A 218 17.11 -2.90 8.84
C ALA A 218 17.61 -1.82 9.80
N VAL A 219 17.67 -2.16 11.08
CA VAL A 219 18.24 -1.33 12.14
C VAL A 219 19.30 -2.12 12.90
N LEU A 220 20.46 -1.50 13.06
CA LEU A 220 21.58 -2.01 13.82
C LEU A 220 21.77 -1.12 15.05
N LEU A 221 21.84 -1.69 16.26
CA LEU A 221 22.06 -0.96 17.51
C LEU A 221 23.44 -1.28 18.08
N TYR A 222 24.14 -0.21 18.56
CA TYR A 222 25.49 -0.27 19.11
C TYR A 222 25.57 0.33 20.50
#